data_79a6e804ef37e05915d9e0889abff7aa
#
_entry.id   79a6e804ef37e05915d9e0889abff7aa
#
_cell.length_a   1.000
_cell.length_b   1.000
_cell.length_c   1.000
_cell.angle_alpha   90.00
_cell.angle_beta   90.00
_cell.angle_gamma   90.00
#
_symmetry.space_group_name_H-M   'P 1'
#
loop_
_entity.id
_entity.type
_entity.pdbx_description
1 polymer ?
#
loop_
_entity_poly.entity_id
_entity_poly.type
_entity_poly.pdbx_seq_one_letter_code
_entity_poly.pdbx_strand_id
1 'polypeptide(L)'
;MTDNAVTRLAHTGDLADLVDLAVRSFRDAFGGDNDKRDLEDYLSSSMSIGKLEEEIRDANSIFIVACSDHTDNLIGYAKLRNRSCHASVVGEAAIEIERIYADSSMIGKGIGAALMTECLMRARSSGCDAIWLGVWEKNQRAIQFYERWGFSIVGERGFKLGSDIQNDLIMSKRLSCEDG
;
A
#
# COMPACT_ATOMS: atom_id res chain seq x y z
N MET A 1 -14.24 -4.70 -22.62
CA MET A 1 -13.39 -5.79 -22.11
C MET A 1 -12.96 -5.38 -20.72
N THR A 2 -13.31 -6.14 -19.70
CA THR A 2 -12.83 -5.90 -18.34
C THR A 2 -11.39 -6.38 -18.29
N ASP A 3 -10.43 -5.46 -18.19
CA ASP A 3 -9.03 -5.80 -17.88
C ASP A 3 -9.02 -6.54 -16.55
N ASN A 4 -8.90 -7.86 -16.57
CA ASN A 4 -8.67 -8.64 -15.36
C ASN A 4 -7.23 -8.40 -14.90
N ALA A 5 -7.07 -7.93 -13.68
CA ALA A 5 -5.75 -7.81 -13.08
C ALA A 5 -5.30 -9.17 -12.57
N VAL A 6 -4.08 -9.55 -12.90
CA VAL A 6 -3.38 -10.69 -12.31
C VAL A 6 -2.43 -10.17 -11.23
N THR A 7 -2.55 -10.68 -10.01
CA THR A 7 -1.64 -10.31 -8.92
C THR A 7 -0.56 -11.38 -8.73
N ARG A 8 0.66 -10.95 -8.45
CA ARG A 8 1.81 -11.80 -8.14
C ARG A 8 2.80 -11.10 -7.21
N LEU A 9 3.74 -11.84 -6.67
CA LEU A 9 4.89 -11.24 -6.00
C LEU A 9 5.76 -10.48 -6.99
N ALA A 10 6.27 -9.34 -6.55
CA ALA A 10 7.29 -8.62 -7.31
C ALA A 10 8.63 -9.32 -7.23
N HIS A 11 9.43 -9.18 -8.25
CA HIS A 11 10.83 -9.62 -8.31
C HIS A 11 11.74 -8.47 -8.76
N THR A 12 13.04 -8.67 -8.69
CA THR A 12 14.01 -7.62 -9.02
C THR A 12 13.92 -7.13 -10.48
N GLY A 13 13.39 -7.95 -11.39
CA GLY A 13 13.13 -7.55 -12.78
C GLY A 13 12.01 -6.52 -12.93
N ASP A 14 11.11 -6.39 -11.95
CA ASP A 14 10.03 -5.41 -11.95
C ASP A 14 10.48 -4.01 -11.48
N LEU A 15 11.71 -3.88 -11.00
CA LEU A 15 12.16 -2.73 -10.21
C LEU A 15 11.97 -1.40 -10.95
N ALA A 16 12.33 -1.32 -12.22
CA ALA A 16 12.20 -0.09 -13.00
C ALA A 16 10.74 0.35 -13.16
N ASP A 17 9.86 -0.58 -13.55
CA ASP A 17 8.44 -0.33 -13.74
C ASP A 17 7.74 -0.04 -12.39
N LEU A 18 8.17 -0.71 -11.33
CA LEU A 18 7.65 -0.50 -9.99
C LEU A 18 8.00 0.90 -9.44
N VAL A 19 9.23 1.36 -9.65
CA VAL A 19 9.65 2.73 -9.27
C VAL A 19 8.82 3.76 -10.02
N ASP A 20 8.67 3.60 -11.35
CA ASP A 20 7.89 4.52 -12.16
C ASP A 20 6.42 4.56 -11.73
N LEU A 21 5.83 3.39 -11.49
CA LEU A 21 4.44 3.29 -10.98
C LEU A 21 4.32 3.93 -9.58
N ALA A 22 5.25 3.65 -8.67
CA ALA A 22 5.22 4.17 -7.30
C ALA A 22 5.30 5.71 -7.29
N VAL A 23 6.21 6.28 -8.07
CA VAL A 23 6.37 7.74 -8.20
C VAL A 23 5.12 8.39 -8.79
N ARG A 24 4.58 7.85 -9.89
CA ARG A 24 3.36 8.38 -10.53
C ARG A 24 2.17 8.30 -9.58
N SER A 25 1.93 7.13 -9.00
CA SER A 25 0.78 6.92 -8.11
C SER A 25 0.82 7.80 -6.86
N PHE A 26 2.02 8.03 -6.31
CA PHE A 26 2.18 8.92 -5.17
C PHE A 26 1.93 10.39 -5.54
N ARG A 27 2.44 10.84 -6.70
CA ARG A 27 2.14 12.19 -7.21
C ARG A 27 0.65 12.39 -7.44
N ASP A 28 -0.03 11.41 -8.01
CA ASP A 28 -1.47 11.48 -8.27
C ASP A 28 -2.28 11.53 -6.97
N ALA A 29 -1.82 10.84 -5.93
CA ALA A 29 -2.50 10.80 -4.63
C ALA A 29 -2.29 12.07 -3.80
N PHE A 30 -1.10 12.67 -3.84
CA PHE A 30 -0.68 13.73 -2.91
C PHE A 30 -0.31 15.06 -3.58
N GLY A 31 -0.14 15.10 -4.90
CA GLY A 31 0.39 16.27 -5.62
C GLY A 31 -0.51 17.49 -5.61
N GLY A 32 -1.83 17.31 -5.42
CA GLY A 32 -2.79 18.42 -5.37
C GLY A 32 -2.78 19.22 -4.07
N ASP A 33 -2.37 18.61 -2.98
CA ASP A 33 -2.51 19.15 -1.63
C ASP A 33 -1.17 19.43 -0.93
N ASN A 34 -0.04 19.12 -1.60
CA ASN A 34 1.30 19.23 -1.01
C ASN A 34 2.19 20.19 -1.80
N ASP A 35 3.17 20.80 -1.13
CA ASP A 35 4.22 21.57 -1.79
C ASP A 35 5.01 20.69 -2.74
N LYS A 36 5.24 21.18 -3.97
CA LYS A 36 5.92 20.41 -5.02
C LYS A 36 7.34 20.03 -4.64
N ARG A 37 8.06 20.88 -3.93
CA ARG A 37 9.45 20.64 -3.54
C ARG A 37 9.52 19.56 -2.47
N ASP A 38 8.69 19.67 -1.45
CA ASP A 38 8.60 18.67 -0.37
C ASP A 38 8.20 17.30 -0.93
N LEU A 39 7.28 17.27 -1.90
CA LEU A 39 6.86 16.05 -2.58
C LEU A 39 8.02 15.42 -3.38
N GLU A 40 8.76 16.21 -4.17
CA GLU A 40 9.88 15.69 -4.97
C GLU A 40 11.05 15.22 -4.07
N ASP A 41 11.34 15.92 -2.98
CA ASP A 41 12.34 15.51 -2.00
C ASP A 41 11.97 14.18 -1.34
N TYR A 42 10.70 13.99 -1.00
CA TYR A 42 10.20 12.72 -0.49
C TYR A 42 10.33 11.59 -1.52
N LEU A 43 9.88 11.82 -2.75
CA LEU A 43 9.92 10.82 -3.82
C LEU A 43 11.36 10.40 -4.13
N SER A 44 12.28 11.35 -4.22
CA SER A 44 13.69 11.07 -4.52
C SER A 44 14.39 10.26 -3.43
N SER A 45 14.00 10.45 -2.17
CA SER A 45 14.58 9.74 -1.03
C SER A 45 13.90 8.40 -0.74
N SER A 46 12.57 8.33 -0.84
CA SER A 46 11.77 7.19 -0.38
C SER A 46 11.33 6.23 -1.49
N MET A 47 11.39 6.67 -2.76
CA MET A 47 10.97 5.88 -3.92
C MET A 47 12.05 5.80 -5.02
N SER A 48 13.32 5.96 -4.64
CA SER A 48 14.44 5.73 -5.56
C SER A 48 14.63 4.24 -5.88
N ILE A 49 15.24 3.94 -7.01
CA ILE A 49 15.57 2.56 -7.43
C ILE A 49 16.33 1.83 -6.33
N GLY A 50 17.39 2.45 -5.77
CA GLY A 50 18.18 1.82 -4.70
C GLY A 50 17.36 1.53 -3.46
N LYS A 51 16.45 2.44 -3.09
CA LYS A 51 15.58 2.24 -1.92
C LYS A 51 14.58 1.10 -2.13
N LEU A 52 13.91 1.05 -3.29
CA LEU A 52 12.97 -0.02 -3.58
C LEU A 52 13.69 -1.37 -3.74
N GLU A 53 14.90 -1.39 -4.28
CA GLU A 53 15.71 -2.61 -4.38
C GLU A 53 16.08 -3.17 -3.00
N GLU A 54 16.50 -2.31 -2.07
CA GLU A 54 16.72 -2.71 -0.67
C GLU A 54 15.45 -3.30 -0.04
N GLU A 55 14.32 -2.61 -0.23
CA GLU A 55 13.04 -3.03 0.32
C GLU A 55 12.52 -4.34 -0.27
N ILE A 56 12.71 -4.60 -1.57
CA ILE A 56 12.32 -5.87 -2.22
C ILE A 56 13.17 -7.04 -1.68
N ARG A 57 14.43 -6.78 -1.34
CA ARG A 57 15.35 -7.80 -0.77
C ARG A 57 15.19 -7.99 0.73
N ASP A 58 14.48 -7.09 1.42
CA ASP A 58 14.24 -7.22 2.85
C ASP A 58 13.23 -8.34 3.13
N ALA A 59 13.64 -9.34 3.92
CA ALA A 59 12.81 -10.47 4.32
C ALA A 59 11.55 -10.08 5.10
N ASN A 60 11.49 -8.87 5.65
CA ASN A 60 10.31 -8.34 6.34
C ASN A 60 9.36 -7.58 5.41
N SER A 61 9.70 -7.41 4.15
CA SER A 61 8.89 -6.74 3.13
C SER A 61 8.34 -7.74 2.13
N ILE A 62 7.06 -7.57 1.77
CA ILE A 62 6.40 -8.36 0.73
C ILE A 62 5.84 -7.38 -0.28
N PHE A 63 6.37 -7.39 -1.49
CA PHE A 63 5.84 -6.60 -2.59
C PHE A 63 4.92 -7.44 -3.46
N ILE A 64 3.73 -6.93 -3.71
CA ILE A 64 2.71 -7.50 -4.58
C ILE A 64 2.50 -6.52 -5.73
N VAL A 65 2.49 -7.03 -6.95
CA VAL A 65 2.17 -6.24 -8.14
C VAL A 65 0.90 -6.76 -8.78
N ALA A 66 0.13 -5.86 -9.35
CA ALA A 66 -0.98 -6.15 -10.23
C ALA A 66 -0.56 -5.82 -11.67
N CYS A 67 -0.69 -6.79 -12.55
CA CYS A 67 -0.38 -6.67 -13.97
C CYS A 67 -1.67 -6.71 -14.81
N SER A 68 -1.67 -6.05 -15.96
CA SER A 68 -2.71 -6.25 -16.96
C SER A 68 -2.62 -7.67 -17.53
N ASP A 69 -3.75 -8.34 -17.72
CA ASP A 69 -3.80 -9.68 -18.30
C ASP A 69 -3.37 -9.72 -19.78
N HIS A 70 -3.33 -8.58 -20.44
CA HIS A 70 -2.95 -8.46 -21.85
C HIS A 70 -1.51 -8.01 -22.08
N THR A 71 -0.89 -7.44 -21.04
CA THR A 71 0.49 -6.95 -21.07
C THR A 71 1.09 -7.13 -19.70
N ASP A 72 2.39 -7.38 -19.57
CA ASP A 72 3.06 -7.47 -18.27
C ASP A 72 3.20 -6.10 -17.57
N ASN A 73 2.52 -5.05 -18.07
CA ASN A 73 2.60 -3.72 -17.51
C ASN A 73 2.02 -3.69 -16.09
N LEU A 74 2.75 -3.09 -15.19
CA LEU A 74 2.31 -2.88 -13.81
C LEU A 74 1.23 -1.79 -13.76
N ILE A 75 0.08 -2.15 -13.21
CA ILE A 75 -1.09 -1.27 -13.07
C ILE A 75 -1.49 -1.00 -11.62
N GLY A 76 -0.76 -1.60 -10.68
CA GLY A 76 -0.91 -1.37 -9.26
C GLY A 76 0.12 -2.15 -8.47
N TYR A 77 0.33 -1.75 -7.21
CA TYR A 77 1.20 -2.47 -6.30
C TYR A 77 0.78 -2.29 -4.84
N ALA A 78 1.20 -3.23 -4.01
CA ALA A 78 1.12 -3.12 -2.56
C ALA A 78 2.44 -3.55 -1.92
N LYS A 79 2.74 -2.97 -0.76
CA LYS A 79 3.85 -3.38 0.11
C LYS A 79 3.30 -3.73 1.48
N LEU A 80 3.52 -4.97 1.89
CA LEU A 80 3.31 -5.40 3.26
C LEU A 80 4.64 -5.37 4.02
N ARG A 81 4.57 -5.06 5.31
CA ARG A 81 5.72 -5.03 6.20
C ARG A 81 5.44 -5.85 7.45
N ASN A 82 6.16 -6.95 7.60
CA ASN A 82 6.14 -7.80 8.78
C ASN A 82 6.79 -7.09 9.96
N ARG A 83 6.41 -7.48 11.18
CA ARG A 83 6.99 -6.96 12.43
C ARG A 83 6.83 -5.44 12.60
N SER A 84 5.90 -4.85 11.87
CA SER A 84 5.49 -3.46 12.07
C SER A 84 4.27 -3.45 13.00
N CYS A 85 4.36 -2.72 14.09
CA CYS A 85 3.29 -2.63 15.08
C CYS A 85 3.07 -1.18 15.48
N HIS A 86 1.81 -0.80 15.62
CA HIS A 86 1.41 0.48 16.20
C HIS A 86 0.67 0.21 17.51
N ALA A 87 0.89 1.06 18.53
CA ALA A 87 0.37 0.83 19.88
C ALA A 87 -1.17 0.70 19.96
N SER A 88 -1.90 1.30 19.01
CA SER A 88 -3.37 1.20 18.95
C SER A 88 -3.88 -0.04 18.22
N VAL A 89 -3.00 -0.82 17.57
CA VAL A 89 -3.39 -2.04 16.86
C VAL A 89 -3.44 -3.20 17.84
N VAL A 90 -4.59 -3.84 17.94
CA VAL A 90 -4.79 -5.01 18.79
C VAL A 90 -4.52 -6.28 18.00
N GLY A 91 -3.50 -7.05 18.41
CA GLY A 91 -3.09 -8.31 17.81
C GLY A 91 -1.73 -8.74 18.35
N GLU A 92 -1.44 -10.05 18.35
CA GLU A 92 -0.14 -10.60 18.76
C GLU A 92 0.84 -10.66 17.58
N ALA A 93 0.28 -10.83 16.36
CA ALA A 93 1.01 -10.93 15.11
C ALA A 93 0.37 -10.02 14.06
N ALA A 94 0.71 -8.73 14.08
CA ALA A 94 0.18 -7.76 13.15
C ALA A 94 1.10 -7.54 11.94
N ILE A 95 0.51 -7.28 10.78
CA ILE A 95 1.20 -6.89 9.55
C ILE A 95 0.69 -5.55 9.04
N GLU A 96 1.58 -4.70 8.53
CA GLU A 96 1.25 -3.39 7.99
C GLU A 96 1.08 -3.46 6.46
N ILE A 97 0.01 -2.86 5.93
CA ILE A 97 -0.02 -2.42 4.53
C ILE A 97 0.66 -1.04 4.50
N GLU A 98 1.95 -1.01 4.20
CA GLU A 98 2.72 0.24 4.16
C GLU A 98 2.37 1.08 2.93
N ARG A 99 2.08 0.40 1.80
CA ARG A 99 1.68 1.03 0.53
C ARG A 99 0.65 0.17 -0.19
N ILE A 100 -0.36 0.80 -0.79
CA ILE A 100 -1.28 0.18 -1.74
C ILE A 100 -1.76 1.24 -2.72
N TYR A 101 -1.39 1.10 -3.98
CA TYR A 101 -1.68 2.06 -5.02
C TYR A 101 -2.10 1.36 -6.31
N ALA A 102 -3.06 1.94 -7.00
CA ALA A 102 -3.40 1.60 -8.37
C ALA A 102 -3.05 2.79 -9.28
N ASP A 103 -2.63 2.50 -10.50
CA ASP A 103 -2.48 3.53 -11.54
C ASP A 103 -3.77 4.34 -11.65
N SER A 104 -3.66 5.67 -11.75
CA SER A 104 -4.83 6.56 -11.76
C SER A 104 -5.79 6.27 -12.91
N SER A 105 -5.28 5.82 -14.06
CA SER A 105 -6.07 5.42 -15.23
C SER A 105 -6.88 4.13 -15.00
N MET A 106 -6.52 3.37 -13.97
CA MET A 106 -7.13 2.07 -13.61
C MET A 106 -8.05 2.17 -12.38
N ILE A 107 -8.27 3.37 -11.89
CA ILE A 107 -9.18 3.60 -10.75
C ILE A 107 -10.62 3.18 -11.11
N GLY A 108 -11.26 2.47 -10.18
CA GLY A 108 -12.62 1.94 -10.39
C GLY A 108 -12.68 0.64 -11.19
N LYS A 109 -11.55 0.13 -11.69
CA LYS A 109 -11.48 -1.13 -12.46
C LYS A 109 -11.14 -2.37 -11.60
N GLY A 110 -11.24 -2.27 -10.29
CA GLY A 110 -11.05 -3.41 -9.38
C GLY A 110 -9.61 -3.68 -8.94
N ILE A 111 -8.61 -2.91 -9.42
CA ILE A 111 -7.19 -3.16 -9.10
C ILE A 111 -6.92 -3.10 -7.59
N GLY A 112 -7.46 -2.07 -6.92
CA GLY A 112 -7.34 -1.96 -5.46
C GLY A 112 -7.95 -3.14 -4.71
N ALA A 113 -9.08 -3.66 -5.22
CA ALA A 113 -9.73 -4.84 -4.64
C ALA A 113 -8.88 -6.11 -4.82
N ALA A 114 -8.30 -6.31 -6.01
CA ALA A 114 -7.41 -7.44 -6.27
C ALA A 114 -6.16 -7.40 -5.37
N LEU A 115 -5.53 -6.23 -5.23
CA LEU A 115 -4.40 -6.04 -4.33
C LEU A 115 -4.77 -6.27 -2.86
N MET A 116 -5.93 -5.76 -2.41
CA MET A 116 -6.38 -5.95 -1.03
C MET A 116 -6.67 -7.43 -0.74
N THR A 117 -7.31 -8.14 -1.66
CA THR A 117 -7.53 -9.59 -1.55
C THR A 117 -6.21 -10.33 -1.34
N GLU A 118 -5.20 -10.03 -2.16
CA GLU A 118 -3.89 -10.65 -2.04
C GLU A 118 -3.18 -10.29 -0.72
N CYS A 119 -3.28 -9.02 -0.28
CA CYS A 119 -2.75 -8.59 1.02
C CYS A 119 -3.35 -9.39 2.18
N LEU A 120 -4.68 -9.55 2.20
CA LEU A 120 -5.38 -10.30 3.23
C LEU A 120 -5.01 -11.78 3.20
N MET A 121 -4.93 -12.39 2.01
CA MET A 121 -4.51 -13.78 1.85
C MET A 121 -3.09 -14.00 2.38
N ARG A 122 -2.16 -13.10 2.05
CA ARG A 122 -0.77 -13.17 2.52
C ARG A 122 -0.65 -12.98 4.01
N ALA A 123 -1.37 -12.04 4.58
CA ALA A 123 -1.40 -11.82 6.03
C ALA A 123 -1.85 -13.07 6.77
N ARG A 124 -2.94 -13.73 6.31
CA ARG A 124 -3.41 -14.99 6.90
C ARG A 124 -2.40 -16.12 6.73
N SER A 125 -1.85 -16.29 5.53
CA SER A 125 -0.84 -17.34 5.25
C SER A 125 0.44 -17.17 6.07
N SER A 126 0.75 -15.95 6.50
CA SER A 126 1.87 -15.64 7.40
C SER A 126 1.52 -15.81 8.89
N GLY A 127 0.32 -16.27 9.22
CA GLY A 127 -0.13 -16.46 10.59
C GLY A 127 -0.44 -15.16 11.34
N CYS A 128 -0.66 -14.06 10.62
CA CYS A 128 -1.03 -12.80 11.25
C CYS A 128 -2.49 -12.82 11.73
N ASP A 129 -2.74 -12.25 12.90
CA ASP A 129 -4.07 -12.12 13.50
C ASP A 129 -4.68 -10.71 13.34
N ALA A 130 -3.89 -9.77 12.83
CA ALA A 130 -4.34 -8.43 12.49
C ALA A 130 -3.57 -7.88 11.27
N ILE A 131 -4.25 -7.04 10.50
CA ILE A 131 -3.66 -6.24 9.44
C ILE A 131 -4.03 -4.77 9.66
N TRP A 132 -3.09 -3.87 9.41
CA TRP A 132 -3.29 -2.45 9.67
C TRP A 132 -2.59 -1.57 8.62
N LEU A 133 -2.95 -0.29 8.62
CA LEU A 133 -2.39 0.71 7.71
C LEU A 133 -2.50 2.11 8.32
N GLY A 134 -1.69 3.04 7.81
CA GLY A 134 -1.88 4.47 7.97
C GLY A 134 -2.49 5.06 6.70
N VAL A 135 -3.45 5.95 6.86
CA VAL A 135 -4.07 6.68 5.76
C VAL A 135 -4.23 8.16 6.12
N TRP A 136 -3.82 9.03 5.20
CA TRP A 136 -3.99 10.47 5.41
C TRP A 136 -5.45 10.83 5.69
N GLU A 137 -5.70 11.60 6.77
CA GLU A 137 -7.05 11.94 7.24
C GLU A 137 -7.92 12.65 6.20
N LYS A 138 -7.31 13.34 5.21
CA LYS A 138 -8.02 14.00 4.12
C LYS A 138 -8.34 13.08 2.94
N ASN A 139 -7.76 11.89 2.88
CA ASN A 139 -8.00 10.94 1.80
C ASN A 139 -9.30 10.13 2.04
N GLN A 140 -10.44 10.82 1.99
CA GLN A 140 -11.76 10.23 2.25
C GLN A 140 -12.08 9.04 1.35
N ARG A 141 -11.58 9.05 0.12
CA ARG A 141 -11.78 7.96 -0.83
C ARG A 141 -11.08 6.67 -0.36
N ALA A 142 -9.84 6.76 0.09
CA ALA A 142 -9.11 5.63 0.61
C ALA A 142 -9.71 5.13 1.93
N ILE A 143 -10.09 6.03 2.84
CA ILE A 143 -10.75 5.69 4.11
C ILE A 143 -12.01 4.86 3.84
N GLN A 144 -12.91 5.34 2.96
CA GLN A 144 -14.12 4.61 2.59
C GLN A 144 -13.82 3.27 1.90
N PHE A 145 -12.74 3.18 1.12
CA PHE A 145 -12.30 1.92 0.55
C PHE A 145 -11.94 0.93 1.65
N TYR A 146 -11.12 1.31 2.62
CA TYR A 146 -10.72 0.43 3.73
C TYR A 146 -11.88 0.04 4.64
N GLU A 147 -12.80 0.97 4.93
CA GLU A 147 -14.03 0.67 5.69
C GLU A 147 -14.86 -0.42 5.03
N ARG A 148 -15.03 -0.40 3.69
CA ARG A 148 -15.72 -1.47 2.95
C ARG A 148 -15.02 -2.82 3.06
N TRP A 149 -13.71 -2.85 3.33
CA TRP A 149 -12.93 -4.07 3.60
C TRP A 149 -12.94 -4.49 5.06
N GLY A 150 -13.69 -3.78 5.91
CA GLY A 150 -13.84 -4.09 7.33
C GLY A 150 -12.73 -3.57 8.22
N PHE A 151 -11.96 -2.57 7.74
CA PHE A 151 -11.05 -1.83 8.60
C PHE A 151 -11.81 -0.79 9.40
N SER A 152 -11.36 -0.52 10.61
CA SER A 152 -11.87 0.55 11.48
C SER A 152 -10.73 1.43 11.97
N ILE A 153 -11.02 2.69 12.24
CA ILE A 153 -10.05 3.64 12.81
C ILE A 153 -9.80 3.23 14.26
N VAL A 154 -8.53 3.04 14.61
CA VAL A 154 -8.10 2.63 15.96
C VAL A 154 -7.12 3.60 16.60
N GLY A 155 -6.61 4.57 15.85
CA GLY A 155 -5.65 5.57 16.34
C GLY A 155 -5.23 6.54 15.25
N GLU A 156 -4.18 7.28 15.54
CA GLU A 156 -3.59 8.25 14.62
C GLU A 156 -2.08 8.35 14.84
N ARG A 157 -1.36 8.83 13.82
CA ARG A 157 0.07 9.16 13.90
C ARG A 157 0.40 10.36 13.04
N GLY A 158 1.39 11.16 13.49
CA GLY A 158 1.96 12.19 12.63
C GLY A 158 2.76 11.59 11.48
N PHE A 159 2.57 12.09 10.28
CA PHE A 159 3.36 11.77 9.10
C PHE A 159 4.03 13.04 8.58
N LYS A 160 5.35 13.02 8.45
CA LYS A 160 6.11 14.17 7.96
C LYS A 160 6.37 14.05 6.45
N LEU A 161 5.86 15.00 5.69
CA LEU A 161 6.15 15.16 4.27
C LEU A 161 6.92 16.48 4.09
N GLY A 162 8.24 16.41 3.96
CA GLY A 162 9.09 17.60 3.92
C GLY A 162 8.97 18.46 5.18
N SER A 163 8.53 19.70 5.04
CA SER A 163 8.26 20.63 6.15
C SER A 163 6.85 20.49 6.75
N ASP A 164 5.93 19.81 6.06
CA ASP A 164 4.55 19.64 6.49
C ASP A 164 4.39 18.41 7.41
N ILE A 165 3.67 18.59 8.51
CA ILE A 165 3.29 17.52 9.44
C ILE A 165 1.81 17.24 9.20
N GLN A 166 1.53 16.09 8.60
CA GLN A 166 0.20 15.61 8.32
C GLN A 166 -0.24 14.61 9.40
N ASN A 167 -1.53 14.37 9.50
CA ASN A 167 -2.08 13.37 10.38
C ASN A 167 -2.58 12.17 9.58
N ASP A 168 -2.05 10.99 9.89
CA ASP A 168 -2.55 9.71 9.38
C ASP A 168 -3.47 9.07 10.41
N LEU A 169 -4.63 8.63 9.95
CA LEU A 169 -5.49 7.73 10.72
C LEU A 169 -4.90 6.33 10.64
N ILE A 170 -4.80 5.67 11.78
CA ILE A 170 -4.45 4.25 11.84
C ILE A 170 -5.73 3.44 11.73
N MET A 171 -5.81 2.60 10.71
CA MET A 171 -6.93 1.70 10.50
C MET A 171 -6.46 0.25 10.63
N SER A 172 -7.27 -0.59 11.27
CA SER A 172 -6.94 -1.99 11.52
C SER A 172 -8.14 -2.90 11.29
N LYS A 173 -7.84 -4.13 10.88
CA LYS A 173 -8.79 -5.23 10.75
C LYS A 173 -8.24 -6.47 11.45
N ARG A 174 -9.05 -7.11 12.31
CA ARG A 174 -8.75 -8.46 12.84
C ARG A 174 -8.94 -9.49 11.75
N LEU A 175 -8.03 -10.46 11.71
CA LEU A 175 -8.07 -11.57 10.78
C LEU A 175 -8.55 -12.80 11.56
N SER A 176 -9.82 -13.18 11.39
CA SER A 176 -10.36 -14.41 11.95
C SER A 176 -9.97 -15.61 11.07
N CYS A 177 -9.87 -16.80 11.68
CA CYS A 177 -9.64 -18.05 10.95
C CYS A 177 -10.86 -18.49 10.10
N GLU A 178 -11.99 -17.77 10.18
CA GLU A 178 -13.28 -18.18 9.59
C GLU A 178 -13.63 -17.45 8.29
N ASP A 179 -12.85 -16.48 7.85
CA ASP A 179 -13.12 -15.70 6.63
C ASP A 179 -12.41 -16.33 5.38
N GLY A 180 -12.47 -17.66 5.21
CA GLY A 180 -11.95 -18.41 4.09
C GLY A 180 -13.02 -18.85 3.09
#